data_b80a50b120b4181ffe7f03ecbb6fd922
#
_entry.id   b80a50b120b4181ffe7f03ecbb6fd922
#
_cell.length_a   1.000
_cell.length_b   1.000
_cell.length_c   1.000
_cell.angle_alpha   90.00
_cell.angle_beta   90.00
_cell.angle_gamma   90.00
#
_symmetry.space_group_name_H-M   'P 1'
#
loop_
_entity.id
_entity.type
_entity.pdbx_description
1 polymer ?
#
loop_
_entity_poly.entity_id
_entity_poly.type
_entity_poly.pdbx_seq_one_letter_code
_entity_poly.pdbx_strand_id
1 'polypeptide(L)'
;MAPLLSNRGQSLFFTSKTLDHHPELFTQVPRSDQHCQHRLEDIATPDTTEIPWYREHPLLAIDSRQPEIIEWTSLERTHNSADGSRFNKAHRKRRGLLRTPTSSCAQAINAFVVPPTMARDVRREMDWLKARVQHERDRKRGRVLNIEMSNYLFKTEERTIPEVIGPERKQITFVKEEDREYIREDRAGTPHISELQADDDLFPPSDVEELSMGGEVDALAMSVRQTWKRLIDGQCGIISIKDRSSEFALLPSQVAGLVPQGSKSDGKWNTKEHLSPTDERRMARFAQYAMVASEEALNDAGWFPKKENDLEATGVYMGSGIGSLDDVYDTTVAYEKGGYRKVSPLFVPRLLINLAAGHISMRYGFKGPNHAATTACTTGAHSIGDASRLIQFGDADVMIAGGAESCIHPLAISGFSRARSLATEFNDRPLESSRPFDRERDGFVIGEGAGVVILEEFEHAKKRGANIYAEVAGYGLSSDAYHMTAPREDGQGPRLAMKHALRHAGIKPSAVDYVNAHATSTPLGDAAENRAIKDLLLGEDGKDAASKINVSSTKGAIGHLLGAAGSVESIFTVLGMHHNTLPPTLNLQNPGDPADEFDCNYVANAAQQHSVTVALSNSFGFGGTNASLCFRKI
;
A
#
# COMPACT_ATOMS: atom_id res chain seq x y z
N MET A 1 -15.80 17.88 -21.86
CA MET A 1 -15.93 17.31 -20.50
C MET A 1 -15.23 18.12 -19.43
N ALA A 2 -14.15 18.81 -19.75
CA ALA A 2 -13.46 19.64 -18.76
C ALA A 2 -14.30 20.73 -18.04
N PRO A 3 -15.32 21.34 -18.65
CA PRO A 3 -16.13 22.36 -17.97
C PRO A 3 -17.16 21.80 -16.97
N LEU A 4 -17.36 20.47 -16.90
CA LEU A 4 -18.35 19.85 -16.03
C LEU A 4 -17.73 19.29 -14.74
N LEU A 5 -16.42 19.33 -14.62
CA LEU A 5 -15.72 19.05 -13.36
C LEU A 5 -15.71 20.33 -12.50
N SER A 6 -16.82 20.64 -11.89
CA SER A 6 -16.84 21.67 -10.86
C SER A 6 -16.05 21.16 -9.66
N ASN A 7 -15.34 22.03 -8.97
CA ASN A 7 -14.51 21.77 -7.79
C ASN A 7 -15.28 21.17 -6.58
N ARG A 8 -16.38 20.47 -6.80
CA ARG A 8 -17.27 19.95 -5.76
C ARG A 8 -17.73 18.53 -6.09
N GLY A 9 -16.85 17.61 -6.43
CA GLY A 9 -17.12 16.16 -6.38
C GLY A 9 -18.51 15.69 -6.89
N GLN A 10 -18.99 16.20 -8.02
CA GLN A 10 -20.29 15.83 -8.57
C GLN A 10 -20.13 14.65 -9.52
N SER A 11 -20.82 13.57 -9.26
CA SER A 11 -20.95 12.43 -10.17
C SER A 11 -21.68 12.90 -11.44
N LEU A 12 -21.06 12.69 -12.60
CA LEU A 12 -21.62 13.04 -13.90
C LEU A 12 -22.68 12.00 -14.30
N PHE A 13 -23.94 12.39 -14.21
CA PHE A 13 -25.04 11.66 -14.86
C PHE A 13 -25.24 12.23 -16.26
N PHE A 14 -25.05 11.39 -17.28
CA PHE A 14 -25.40 11.75 -18.64
C PHE A 14 -26.93 11.68 -18.81
N THR A 15 -27.54 12.81 -19.12
CA THR A 15 -28.94 12.84 -19.56
C THR A 15 -28.99 12.80 -21.08
N SER A 16 -30.11 12.36 -21.65
CA SER A 16 -30.33 12.35 -23.11
C SER A 16 -30.05 13.71 -23.79
N LYS A 17 -30.30 14.81 -23.11
CA LYS A 17 -29.99 16.16 -23.62
C LYS A 17 -28.50 16.46 -23.75
N THR A 18 -27.64 15.80 -22.97
CA THR A 18 -26.19 15.99 -23.06
C THR A 18 -25.60 15.24 -24.26
N LEU A 19 -26.25 14.15 -24.67
CA LEU A 19 -25.88 13.38 -25.86
C LEU A 19 -26.27 14.10 -27.16
N ASP A 20 -27.42 14.78 -27.18
CA ASP A 20 -27.90 15.54 -28.37
C ASP A 20 -27.05 16.79 -28.70
N HIS A 21 -26.27 17.29 -27.74
CA HIS A 21 -25.43 18.49 -27.93
C HIS A 21 -23.98 18.23 -28.31
N HIS A 22 -23.53 16.95 -28.35
CA HIS A 22 -22.15 16.59 -28.68
C HIS A 22 -22.06 15.39 -29.62
N PRO A 23 -22.59 15.47 -30.84
CA PRO A 23 -22.52 14.37 -31.82
C PRO A 23 -21.07 13.99 -32.19
N GLU A 24 -20.12 14.90 -31.97
CA GLU A 24 -18.69 14.70 -32.28
C GLU A 24 -18.02 13.64 -31.39
N LEU A 25 -18.59 13.32 -30.20
CA LEU A 25 -18.05 12.29 -29.32
C LEU A 25 -18.22 10.86 -29.88
N PHE A 26 -19.15 10.68 -30.84
CA PHE A 26 -19.38 9.38 -31.49
C PHE A 26 -18.50 9.17 -32.73
N THR A 27 -17.90 10.20 -33.28
CA THR A 27 -17.05 10.08 -34.48
C THR A 27 -15.63 9.57 -34.18
N GLN A 28 -15.23 9.50 -32.90
CA GLN A 28 -13.91 9.04 -32.49
C GLN A 28 -13.86 7.60 -31.98
N VAL A 29 -14.98 6.88 -31.96
CA VAL A 29 -15.00 5.46 -31.61
C VAL A 29 -14.61 4.66 -32.87
N PRO A 30 -13.60 3.81 -32.81
CA PRO A 30 -13.23 2.98 -33.96
C PRO A 30 -14.41 2.11 -34.42
N ARG A 31 -14.59 1.97 -35.71
CA ARG A 31 -15.68 1.20 -36.35
C ARG A 31 -15.83 -0.26 -35.89
N SER A 32 -14.93 -0.77 -35.07
CA SER A 32 -14.97 -2.12 -34.49
C SER A 32 -15.93 -2.30 -33.32
N ASP A 33 -16.47 -1.19 -32.74
CA ASP A 33 -17.30 -1.22 -31.54
C ASP A 33 -18.75 -0.78 -31.77
N GLN A 34 -19.33 -1.17 -32.91
CA GLN A 34 -20.78 -0.97 -33.14
C GLN A 34 -21.66 -1.61 -32.04
N HIS A 35 -21.13 -2.61 -31.34
CA HIS A 35 -21.80 -3.22 -30.17
C HIS A 35 -21.97 -2.27 -28.98
N CYS A 36 -21.04 -1.32 -28.80
CA CYS A 36 -21.14 -0.32 -27.74
C CYS A 36 -22.18 0.78 -28.03
N GLN A 37 -22.37 1.15 -29.30
CA GLN A 37 -23.40 2.10 -29.66
C GLN A 37 -24.83 1.56 -29.42
N HIS A 38 -25.09 0.31 -29.81
CA HIS A 38 -26.39 -0.32 -29.53
C HIS A 38 -26.70 -0.42 -28.03
N ARG A 39 -25.70 -0.72 -27.19
CA ARG A 39 -25.90 -0.75 -25.72
C ARG A 39 -26.18 0.64 -25.13
N LEU A 40 -25.62 1.71 -25.71
CA LEU A 40 -25.87 3.07 -25.24
C LEU A 40 -27.22 3.60 -25.70
N GLU A 41 -27.65 3.23 -26.88
CA GLU A 41 -29.00 3.54 -27.39
C GLU A 41 -30.08 2.80 -26.59
N ASP A 42 -29.85 1.52 -26.24
CA ASP A 42 -30.75 0.74 -25.38
C ASP A 42 -30.87 1.30 -23.94
N ILE A 43 -29.82 1.96 -23.44
CA ILE A 43 -29.86 2.64 -22.13
C ILE A 43 -30.59 3.99 -22.20
N ALA A 44 -30.63 4.61 -23.36
CA ALA A 44 -31.27 5.92 -23.59
C ALA A 44 -32.76 5.83 -23.93
N THR A 45 -33.31 4.67 -24.20
CA THR A 45 -34.74 4.50 -24.47
C THR A 45 -35.57 4.47 -23.17
N PRO A 46 -36.72 5.13 -23.12
CA PRO A 46 -37.51 5.25 -21.89
C PRO A 46 -38.26 3.96 -21.49
N ASP A 47 -38.18 2.92 -22.27
CA ASP A 47 -38.87 1.65 -21.96
C ASP A 47 -37.91 0.63 -21.33
N THR A 48 -37.72 0.78 -20.02
CA THR A 48 -36.83 -0.06 -19.23
C THR A 48 -37.40 -1.47 -18.95
N THR A 49 -38.62 -1.76 -19.39
CA THR A 49 -39.29 -3.05 -19.15
C THR A 49 -38.78 -4.17 -20.05
N GLU A 50 -38.11 -3.83 -21.16
CA GLU A 50 -37.57 -4.79 -22.10
C GLU A 50 -36.13 -5.25 -21.82
N ILE A 51 -35.39 -4.54 -20.95
CA ILE A 51 -34.01 -4.87 -20.59
C ILE A 51 -34.05 -5.91 -19.45
N PRO A 52 -33.52 -7.12 -19.62
CA PRO A 52 -33.58 -8.18 -18.60
C PRO A 52 -33.04 -7.77 -17.24
N TRP A 53 -32.02 -6.92 -17.22
CA TRP A 53 -31.40 -6.42 -16.01
C TRP A 53 -32.34 -5.56 -15.16
N TYR A 54 -33.20 -4.74 -15.77
CA TYR A 54 -34.19 -3.95 -15.06
C TYR A 54 -35.35 -4.81 -14.49
N ARG A 55 -35.63 -5.94 -15.10
CA ARG A 55 -36.59 -6.90 -14.53
C ARG A 55 -36.10 -7.55 -13.25
N GLU A 56 -34.78 -7.74 -13.13
CA GLU A 56 -34.18 -8.30 -11.92
C GLU A 56 -33.94 -7.24 -10.82
N HIS A 57 -33.86 -5.97 -11.21
CA HIS A 57 -33.53 -4.85 -10.32
C HIS A 57 -34.45 -3.62 -10.52
N PRO A 58 -35.78 -3.80 -10.39
CA PRO A 58 -36.74 -2.72 -10.65
C PRO A 58 -36.59 -1.51 -9.72
N LEU A 59 -35.87 -1.68 -8.59
CA LEU A 59 -35.56 -0.60 -7.65
C LEU A 59 -34.66 0.50 -8.20
N LEU A 60 -34.01 0.23 -9.33
CA LEU A 60 -33.08 1.16 -9.98
C LEU A 60 -33.73 1.93 -11.14
N ALA A 61 -34.96 1.58 -11.50
CA ALA A 61 -35.69 2.30 -12.52
C ALA A 61 -36.12 3.66 -11.97
N ILE A 62 -35.43 4.71 -12.42
CA ILE A 62 -35.79 6.10 -12.18
C ILE A 62 -36.39 6.61 -13.47
N ASP A 63 -37.64 7.10 -13.44
CA ASP A 63 -38.22 7.77 -14.60
C ASP A 63 -37.48 9.10 -14.80
N SER A 64 -36.71 9.19 -15.86
CA SER A 64 -35.96 10.40 -16.23
C SER A 64 -36.84 11.60 -16.55
N ARG A 65 -38.14 11.40 -16.75
CA ARG A 65 -39.12 12.47 -17.03
C ARG A 65 -39.82 13.01 -15.78
N GLN A 66 -39.77 12.21 -14.67
CA GLN A 66 -40.29 12.64 -13.39
C GLN A 66 -39.29 12.22 -12.32
N PRO A 67 -38.60 13.15 -11.70
CA PRO A 67 -37.58 12.84 -10.71
C PRO A 67 -38.16 12.38 -9.36
N GLU A 68 -39.17 11.56 -9.38
CA GLU A 68 -39.76 10.97 -8.19
C GLU A 68 -39.32 9.52 -8.07
N ILE A 69 -38.97 9.12 -6.85
CA ILE A 69 -38.68 7.72 -6.54
C ILE A 69 -39.95 6.91 -6.75
N ILE A 70 -39.88 5.86 -7.55
CA ILE A 70 -40.99 4.90 -7.72
C ILE A 70 -41.40 4.38 -6.35
N GLU A 71 -42.66 4.58 -5.98
CA GLU A 71 -43.16 4.14 -4.68
C GLU A 71 -43.05 2.61 -4.53
N TRP A 72 -42.52 2.21 -3.40
CA TRP A 72 -42.34 0.79 -3.05
C TRP A 72 -43.61 -0.05 -3.10
N THR A 73 -44.76 0.57 -2.91
CA THR A 73 -46.07 -0.07 -3.00
C THR A 73 -46.41 -0.54 -4.41
N SER A 74 -45.92 0.09 -5.47
CA SER A 74 -46.14 -0.36 -6.85
C SER A 74 -45.31 -1.57 -7.22
N LEU A 75 -44.16 -1.76 -6.58
CA LEU A 75 -43.26 -2.90 -6.77
C LEU A 75 -43.74 -4.17 -6.06
N GLU A 76 -44.45 -4.06 -4.92
CA GLU A 76 -45.07 -5.20 -4.26
C GLU A 76 -46.20 -5.83 -5.10
N ARG A 77 -46.93 -5.03 -5.89
CA ARG A 77 -48.01 -5.52 -6.75
C ARG A 77 -47.52 -6.29 -7.97
N THR A 78 -46.34 -5.93 -8.49
CA THR A 78 -45.76 -6.61 -9.66
C THR A 78 -45.13 -7.97 -9.30
N HIS A 79 -44.82 -8.21 -8.04
CA HIS A 79 -44.24 -9.47 -7.57
C HIS A 79 -45.26 -10.56 -7.19
N ASN A 80 -46.52 -10.26 -7.18
CA ASN A 80 -47.61 -11.23 -6.86
C ASN A 80 -48.22 -11.89 -8.08
N SER A 81 -47.66 -11.74 -9.25
CA SER A 81 -48.18 -12.37 -10.45
C SER A 81 -47.47 -13.69 -10.78
N ALA A 82 -48.25 -14.73 -10.79
CA ALA A 82 -48.18 -15.94 -11.58
C ALA A 82 -47.20 -17.08 -11.24
N ASP A 83 -46.24 -16.98 -10.33
CA ASP A 83 -45.43 -18.19 -9.98
C ASP A 83 -45.24 -18.34 -8.46
N GLY A 84 -46.34 -18.70 -7.80
CA GLY A 84 -46.48 -18.62 -6.34
C GLY A 84 -45.66 -19.60 -5.53
N SER A 85 -45.11 -20.68 -6.07
CA SER A 85 -44.51 -21.74 -5.25
C SER A 85 -42.99 -21.59 -5.08
N ARG A 86 -42.26 -21.12 -6.10
CA ARG A 86 -40.80 -20.90 -6.01
C ARG A 86 -40.46 -19.58 -5.36
N PHE A 87 -41.27 -18.56 -5.55
CA PHE A 87 -41.07 -17.23 -4.99
C PHE A 87 -41.28 -17.20 -3.46
N ASN A 88 -42.23 -17.96 -2.95
CA ASN A 88 -42.50 -18.03 -1.50
C ASN A 88 -41.35 -18.63 -0.67
N LYS A 89 -40.52 -19.54 -1.23
CA LYS A 89 -39.35 -20.07 -0.52
C LYS A 89 -38.19 -19.08 -0.46
N ALA A 90 -37.95 -18.34 -1.53
CA ALA A 90 -36.93 -17.31 -1.56
C ALA A 90 -37.31 -16.09 -0.69
N HIS A 91 -38.60 -15.74 -0.70
CA HIS A 91 -39.14 -14.64 0.10
C HIS A 91 -39.12 -14.95 1.61
N ARG A 92 -39.34 -16.19 2.04
CA ARG A 92 -39.21 -16.59 3.46
C ARG A 92 -37.77 -16.52 3.96
N LYS A 93 -36.77 -16.86 3.17
CA LYS A 93 -35.36 -16.71 3.53
C LYS A 93 -34.92 -15.25 3.62
N ARG A 94 -35.45 -14.37 2.75
CA ARG A 94 -35.16 -12.92 2.79
C ARG A 94 -35.89 -12.17 3.91
N ARG A 95 -37.09 -12.62 4.31
CA ARG A 95 -37.81 -12.01 5.46
C ARG A 95 -37.10 -12.18 6.79
N GLY A 96 -36.25 -13.19 6.95
CA GLY A 96 -35.42 -13.35 8.14
C GLY A 96 -34.31 -12.30 8.29
N LEU A 97 -33.86 -11.68 7.21
CA LEU A 97 -32.84 -10.64 7.17
C LEU A 97 -33.40 -9.20 7.21
N LEU A 98 -34.72 -9.05 6.94
CA LEU A 98 -35.37 -7.74 6.77
C LEU A 98 -36.37 -7.41 7.90
N ARG A 99 -36.07 -7.78 9.13
CA ARG A 99 -36.97 -7.62 10.30
C ARG A 99 -37.08 -6.20 10.88
N THR A 100 -36.54 -5.18 10.27
CA THR A 100 -36.79 -3.80 10.70
C THR A 100 -37.78 -3.13 9.76
N PRO A 101 -38.77 -2.37 10.27
CA PRO A 101 -39.66 -1.59 9.43
C PRO A 101 -38.89 -0.40 8.87
N THR A 102 -38.21 -0.64 7.77
CA THR A 102 -37.43 0.35 7.08
C THR A 102 -38.22 0.90 5.90
N SER A 103 -38.07 2.18 5.62
CA SER A 103 -38.68 2.75 4.42
C SER A 103 -38.12 2.07 3.16
N SER A 104 -38.89 2.03 2.11
CA SER A 104 -38.50 1.44 0.83
C SER A 104 -37.20 2.00 0.26
N CYS A 105 -36.93 3.29 0.47
CA CYS A 105 -35.70 3.95 0.07
C CYS A 105 -34.46 3.40 0.77
N ALA A 106 -34.57 3.15 2.08
CA ALA A 106 -33.47 2.59 2.85
C ALA A 106 -33.13 1.16 2.42
N GLN A 107 -34.13 0.39 1.98
CA GLN A 107 -33.90 -0.97 1.44
C GLN A 107 -33.31 -0.93 0.04
N ALA A 108 -33.71 0.05 -0.78
CA ALA A 108 -33.14 0.27 -2.10
C ALA A 108 -31.64 0.64 -2.02
N ILE A 109 -31.29 1.54 -1.10
CA ILE A 109 -29.90 1.93 -0.88
C ILE A 109 -29.06 0.76 -0.37
N ASN A 110 -29.61 -0.04 0.55
CA ASN A 110 -28.91 -1.21 1.07
C ASN A 110 -28.67 -2.29 -0.01
N ALA A 111 -29.56 -2.40 -0.98
CA ALA A 111 -29.41 -3.35 -2.08
C ALA A 111 -28.40 -2.89 -3.14
N PHE A 112 -28.19 -1.56 -3.27
CA PHE A 112 -27.49 -0.98 -4.41
C PHE A 112 -26.09 -0.45 -4.08
N VAL A 113 -25.92 0.22 -2.92
CA VAL A 113 -24.72 1.05 -2.68
C VAL A 113 -23.68 0.33 -1.83
N VAL A 114 -24.07 -0.72 -1.09
CA VAL A 114 -23.21 -1.17 0.01
C VAL A 114 -22.86 -2.64 -0.07
N PRO A 115 -21.56 -2.94 -0.20
CA PRO A 115 -21.04 -4.28 0.07
C PRO A 115 -21.42 -4.73 1.49
N PRO A 116 -21.64 -6.03 1.73
CA PRO A 116 -21.98 -6.58 3.05
C PRO A 116 -21.03 -6.17 4.19
N THR A 117 -19.84 -5.76 3.87
CA THR A 117 -18.77 -5.33 4.80
C THR A 117 -19.02 -3.96 5.44
N MET A 118 -19.84 -3.10 4.81
CA MET A 118 -20.14 -1.74 5.30
C MET A 118 -21.47 -1.62 6.05
N ALA A 119 -22.05 -2.70 6.49
CA ALA A 119 -23.44 -2.75 7.00
C ALA A 119 -23.70 -1.95 8.28
N ARG A 120 -22.68 -1.57 9.05
CA ARG A 120 -22.84 -0.76 10.28
C ARG A 120 -22.99 0.73 9.99
N ASP A 121 -22.14 1.27 9.15
CA ASP A 121 -22.14 2.69 8.81
C ASP A 121 -23.36 3.02 7.98
N VAL A 122 -23.74 2.13 7.09
CA VAL A 122 -24.97 2.23 6.30
C VAL A 122 -26.24 2.30 7.16
N ARG A 123 -26.31 1.66 8.33
CA ARG A 123 -27.51 1.78 9.17
C ARG A 123 -27.67 3.19 9.76
N ARG A 124 -26.59 3.82 10.19
CA ARG A 124 -26.61 5.21 10.66
C ARG A 124 -27.01 6.15 9.53
N GLU A 125 -26.43 5.95 8.38
CA GLU A 125 -26.72 6.75 7.20
C GLU A 125 -28.13 6.53 6.68
N MET A 126 -28.62 5.29 6.74
CA MET A 126 -30.02 4.99 6.38
C MET A 126 -31.05 5.63 7.29
N ASP A 127 -30.80 5.73 8.58
CA ASP A 127 -31.74 6.38 9.51
C ASP A 127 -31.77 7.88 9.30
N TRP A 128 -30.62 8.49 9.02
CA TRP A 128 -30.55 9.89 8.66
C TRP A 128 -31.21 10.15 7.28
N LEU A 129 -30.97 9.28 6.30
CA LEU A 129 -31.60 9.38 4.98
C LEU A 129 -33.13 9.32 5.08
N LYS A 130 -33.68 8.45 5.91
CA LYS A 130 -35.11 8.39 6.20
C LYS A 130 -35.64 9.72 6.73
N ALA A 131 -34.93 10.30 7.70
CA ALA A 131 -35.30 11.58 8.30
C ALA A 131 -35.29 12.70 7.24
N ARG A 132 -34.34 12.70 6.32
CA ARG A 132 -34.22 13.70 5.26
C ARG A 132 -35.26 13.49 4.14
N VAL A 133 -35.52 12.26 3.72
CA VAL A 133 -36.61 11.95 2.79
C VAL A 133 -37.96 12.39 3.36
N GLN A 134 -38.18 12.15 4.64
CA GLN A 134 -39.39 12.59 5.32
C GLN A 134 -39.47 14.12 5.35
N HIS A 135 -38.38 14.80 5.69
CA HIS A 135 -38.31 16.25 5.71
C HIS A 135 -38.53 16.90 4.32
N GLU A 136 -37.96 16.29 3.24
CA GLU A 136 -38.22 16.74 1.86
C GLU A 136 -39.66 16.48 1.41
N ARG A 137 -40.27 15.35 1.83
CA ARG A 137 -41.70 15.08 1.63
C ARG A 137 -42.59 16.08 2.34
N ASP A 138 -42.27 16.38 3.58
CA ASP A 138 -43.04 17.33 4.40
C ASP A 138 -42.95 18.77 3.86
N ARG A 139 -41.84 19.11 3.19
CA ARG A 139 -41.66 20.41 2.51
C ARG A 139 -42.38 20.54 1.19
N LYS A 140 -43.07 19.49 0.70
CA LYS A 140 -43.71 19.46 -0.64
C LYS A 140 -42.79 19.95 -1.78
N ARG A 141 -41.51 19.76 -1.66
CA ARG A 141 -40.51 20.09 -2.69
C ARG A 141 -40.22 18.82 -3.47
N GLY A 142 -40.76 18.70 -4.67
CA GLY A 142 -40.39 17.67 -5.65
C GLY A 142 -38.93 17.85 -6.06
N ARG A 143 -38.00 17.48 -5.17
CA ARG A 143 -36.58 17.34 -5.48
C ARG A 143 -36.25 15.87 -5.50
N VAL A 144 -35.68 15.46 -6.59
CA VAL A 144 -34.94 14.21 -6.68
C VAL A 144 -33.96 14.16 -5.55
N LEU A 145 -33.93 13.08 -4.83
CA LEU A 145 -32.82 12.74 -3.98
C LEU A 145 -31.61 12.45 -4.85
N ASN A 146 -30.95 13.51 -5.33
CA ASN A 146 -29.57 13.43 -5.78
C ASN A 146 -28.72 13.29 -4.52
N ILE A 147 -28.58 12.05 -4.04
CA ILE A 147 -27.80 11.79 -2.87
C ILE A 147 -26.41 11.43 -3.37
N GLU A 148 -25.59 12.41 -3.40
CA GLU A 148 -24.17 12.20 -3.28
C GLU A 148 -23.92 11.75 -1.84
N MET A 149 -23.65 10.48 -1.63
CA MET A 149 -23.31 9.92 -0.32
C MET A 149 -22.15 10.67 0.34
N SER A 150 -21.21 11.19 -0.44
CA SER A 150 -20.11 12.03 0.04
C SER A 150 -20.55 13.35 0.67
N ASN A 151 -21.58 14.00 0.14
CA ASN A 151 -22.12 15.24 0.72
C ASN A 151 -22.97 15.00 1.99
N TYR A 152 -23.29 13.75 2.25
CA TYR A 152 -24.14 13.37 3.35
C TYR A 152 -23.36 13.16 4.64
N LEU A 153 -22.15 12.64 4.53
CA LEU A 153 -21.25 12.43 5.66
C LEU A 153 -20.74 13.75 6.27
N PHE A 154 -20.78 14.87 5.51
CA PHE A 154 -20.18 16.15 5.89
C PHE A 154 -21.16 17.32 6.04
N LYS A 155 -22.46 17.13 5.78
CA LYS A 155 -23.49 18.14 6.09
C LYS A 155 -24.23 17.78 7.38
N THR A 156 -23.58 18.00 8.49
CA THR A 156 -24.30 18.41 9.69
C THR A 156 -25.03 19.72 9.39
N GLU A 157 -26.27 19.88 9.91
CA GLU A 157 -27.00 21.14 9.89
C GLU A 157 -26.06 22.32 10.11
N GLU A 158 -26.38 23.47 9.52
CA GLU A 158 -25.77 24.77 9.85
C GLU A 158 -25.86 25.05 11.35
N ARG A 159 -25.14 24.33 12.14
CA ARG A 159 -24.54 24.85 13.35
C ARG A 159 -23.30 25.55 12.90
N THR A 160 -23.18 26.81 13.17
CA THR A 160 -21.92 27.52 13.24
C THR A 160 -20.92 26.56 13.87
N ILE A 161 -20.17 25.90 13.01
CA ILE A 161 -18.98 25.16 13.42
C ILE A 161 -18.09 26.26 13.97
N PRO A 162 -17.78 26.30 15.31
CA PRO A 162 -16.63 27.04 15.73
C PRO A 162 -15.55 26.62 14.77
N GLU A 163 -14.75 27.55 14.22
CA GLU A 163 -13.60 27.20 13.41
C GLU A 163 -12.97 25.98 14.06
N VAL A 164 -13.22 24.80 13.52
CA VAL A 164 -12.50 23.60 13.88
C VAL A 164 -11.14 23.89 13.30
N ILE A 165 -10.29 24.48 14.13
CA ILE A 165 -8.86 24.33 14.00
C ILE A 165 -8.72 22.84 13.77
N GLY A 166 -8.42 22.47 12.52
CA GLY A 166 -8.37 21.06 12.11
C GLY A 166 -7.47 20.35 13.12
N PRO A 167 -7.76 19.10 13.50
CA PRO A 167 -6.99 18.42 14.52
C PRO A 167 -5.51 18.63 14.19
N GLU A 168 -4.75 19.19 15.14
CA GLU A 168 -3.31 19.35 14.99
C GLU A 168 -2.79 18.03 14.48
N ARG A 169 -2.16 18.01 13.29
CA ARG A 169 -1.72 16.78 12.66
C ARG A 169 -0.74 16.12 13.61
N LYS A 170 -1.12 14.97 14.14
CA LYS A 170 -0.24 14.17 14.97
C LYS A 170 1.01 13.78 14.17
N GLN A 171 2.19 14.00 14.75
CA GLN A 171 3.47 13.57 14.19
C GLN A 171 3.62 12.05 14.36
N ILE A 172 4.21 11.40 13.37
CA ILE A 172 4.38 9.96 13.34
C ILE A 172 5.86 9.64 13.35
N THR A 173 6.25 8.69 14.18
CA THR A 173 7.65 8.38 14.48
C THR A 173 7.93 6.89 14.39
N PHE A 174 9.17 6.55 14.09
CA PHE A 174 9.72 5.20 14.25
C PHE A 174 10.39 5.11 15.61
N VAL A 175 10.22 4.01 16.32
CA VAL A 175 10.58 3.86 17.73
C VAL A 175 11.53 2.67 17.97
N LYS A 176 12.45 2.81 18.93
CA LYS A 176 13.50 1.83 19.26
C LYS A 176 13.59 1.52 20.78
N GLU A 177 14.21 0.38 21.17
CA GLU A 177 14.13 -0.25 22.51
C GLU A 177 15.18 0.19 23.56
N GLU A 178 16.30 0.79 23.22
CA GLU A 178 17.53 0.85 24.05
C GLU A 178 17.48 1.63 25.39
N ASP A 179 16.48 2.47 25.64
CA ASP A 179 16.45 3.33 26.83
C ASP A 179 15.71 2.73 28.06
N ARG A 180 15.35 1.45 28.04
CA ARG A 180 14.55 0.84 29.13
C ARG A 180 15.31 0.37 30.35
N GLU A 181 16.58 0.11 30.28
CA GLU A 181 17.34 -0.41 31.45
C GLU A 181 17.65 0.64 32.52
N TYR A 182 17.63 1.95 32.20
CA TYR A 182 17.99 3.01 33.15
C TYR A 182 16.88 3.46 34.10
N ILE A 183 15.62 3.01 33.92
CA ILE A 183 14.48 3.50 34.75
C ILE A 183 14.14 2.55 35.91
N ARG A 184 14.84 1.42 36.06
CA ARG A 184 14.49 0.44 37.11
C ARG A 184 15.22 0.57 38.44
N GLU A 185 16.19 1.46 38.61
CA GLU A 185 16.99 1.52 39.84
C GLU A 185 16.90 2.77 40.69
N ASP A 186 16.15 3.82 40.37
CA ASP A 186 16.04 5.00 41.23
C ASP A 186 14.75 5.04 42.07
N ARG A 187 14.70 4.13 43.07
CA ARG A 187 13.93 4.37 44.31
C ARG A 187 14.83 4.17 45.51
N ALA A 188 15.89 4.95 45.61
CA ALA A 188 16.55 5.24 46.90
C ALA A 188 17.67 6.29 46.71
N GLY A 189 17.43 7.53 47.12
CA GLY A 189 18.47 8.43 47.61
C GLY A 189 19.28 9.16 46.55
N THR A 190 18.99 10.44 46.36
CA THR A 190 19.89 11.44 45.77
C THR A 190 21.30 11.36 46.32
N PRO A 191 22.30 11.45 45.46
CA PRO A 191 23.41 12.37 45.69
C PRO A 191 23.80 13.25 44.49
N HIS A 192 24.42 14.35 44.82
CA HIS A 192 24.95 15.46 44.07
C HIS A 192 25.73 15.13 42.80
N ILE A 193 25.50 15.94 41.78
CA ILE A 193 26.36 16.08 40.59
C ILE A 193 27.61 16.86 41.03
N SER A 194 28.79 16.27 40.84
CA SER A 194 30.06 16.97 40.75
C SER A 194 30.84 16.43 39.56
N GLU A 195 31.20 17.33 38.69
CA GLU A 195 32.17 17.32 37.61
C GLU A 195 32.98 16.02 37.40
N LEU A 196 32.82 15.43 36.23
CA LEU A 196 33.82 14.53 35.65
C LEU A 196 34.25 15.10 34.29
N GLN A 197 35.55 15.47 34.24
CA GLN A 197 36.26 15.89 33.05
C GLN A 197 36.31 14.73 32.04
N ALA A 198 36.25 15.08 30.77
CA ALA A 198 36.49 14.20 29.66
C ALA A 198 37.92 13.65 29.69
N ASP A 199 38.08 12.34 29.76
CA ASP A 199 39.28 11.61 29.34
C ASP A 199 38.96 10.87 28.03
N ASP A 200 39.45 11.44 26.95
CA ASP A 200 39.39 10.95 25.58
C ASP A 200 40.40 9.83 25.31
N ASP A 201 40.47 8.74 26.01
CA ASP A 201 41.37 7.63 25.62
C ASP A 201 41.17 6.37 26.45
N LEU A 202 40.00 5.75 26.39
CA LEU A 202 39.85 4.38 26.99
C LEU A 202 38.64 3.61 26.49
N PHE A 203 38.49 3.41 25.17
CA PHE A 203 37.72 2.24 24.66
C PHE A 203 38.29 1.81 23.32
N PRO A 204 38.65 0.53 23.11
CA PRO A 204 38.98 0.03 21.80
C PRO A 204 37.71 0.02 20.92
N PRO A 205 37.82 0.26 19.60
CA PRO A 205 36.68 0.22 18.69
C PRO A 205 36.32 -1.22 18.35
N SER A 206 35.67 -1.91 19.27
CA SER A 206 35.06 -3.21 19.03
C SER A 206 33.88 -3.33 19.98
N ASP A 207 32.70 -3.45 19.41
CA ASP A 207 31.39 -3.68 20.05
C ASP A 207 30.50 -2.45 20.27
N VAL A 208 30.45 -1.57 19.30
CA VAL A 208 29.24 -0.76 19.14
C VAL A 208 28.16 -1.72 18.64
N GLU A 209 27.26 -2.13 19.52
CA GLU A 209 26.03 -2.82 19.10
C GLU A 209 25.31 -1.90 18.11
N GLU A 210 25.43 -2.20 16.82
CA GLU A 210 24.72 -1.47 15.77
C GLU A 210 23.22 -1.70 15.98
N LEU A 211 22.52 -0.60 16.18
CA LEU A 211 21.10 -0.55 16.43
C LEU A 211 20.33 -1.01 15.19
N SER A 212 19.29 -1.77 15.41
CA SER A 212 18.35 -2.26 14.42
C SER A 212 17.08 -1.39 14.45
N MET A 213 16.56 -0.99 13.30
CA MET A 213 15.29 -0.27 13.19
C MET A 213 14.25 -1.11 12.47
N GLY A 214 13.11 -1.34 13.14
CA GLY A 214 12.04 -2.15 12.56
C GLY A 214 12.36 -3.63 12.48
N GLY A 215 11.69 -4.34 11.60
CA GLY A 215 11.88 -5.77 11.36
C GLY A 215 11.97 -6.07 9.88
N GLU A 216 12.94 -6.87 9.48
CA GLU A 216 13.22 -7.14 8.08
C GLU A 216 13.63 -8.59 7.81
N VAL A 217 13.21 -9.07 6.65
CA VAL A 217 13.57 -10.36 6.07
C VAL A 217 13.76 -10.15 4.57
N ASP A 218 14.94 -10.37 4.03
CA ASP A 218 15.19 -10.22 2.59
C ASP A 218 16.32 -11.12 2.06
N ALA A 219 16.79 -10.84 0.83
CA ALA A 219 17.85 -11.60 0.17
C ALA A 219 19.23 -11.47 0.83
N LEU A 220 19.47 -10.43 1.62
CA LEU A 220 20.74 -10.26 2.33
C LEU A 220 20.72 -10.96 3.68
N ALA A 221 19.64 -10.80 4.49
CA ALA A 221 19.60 -11.38 5.82
C ALA A 221 18.18 -11.53 6.39
N MET A 222 18.11 -11.94 7.65
CA MET A 222 16.89 -12.17 8.43
C MET A 222 16.68 -11.12 9.52
N SER A 223 17.42 -10.02 9.49
CA SER A 223 17.25 -8.91 10.42
C SER A 223 17.75 -7.62 9.80
N VAL A 224 17.14 -6.51 10.21
CA VAL A 224 17.48 -5.15 9.76
C VAL A 224 18.97 -4.86 9.95
N ARG A 225 19.53 -5.18 11.11
CA ARG A 225 20.95 -4.95 11.43
C ARG A 225 21.88 -5.66 10.44
N GLN A 226 21.65 -6.93 10.17
CA GLN A 226 22.52 -7.70 9.27
C GLN A 226 22.34 -7.26 7.81
N THR A 227 21.09 -7.00 7.40
CA THR A 227 20.79 -6.51 6.07
C THR A 227 21.43 -5.16 5.81
N TRP A 228 21.27 -4.21 6.73
CA TRP A 228 21.89 -2.89 6.61
C TRP A 228 23.40 -2.97 6.48
N LYS A 229 24.06 -3.73 7.38
CA LYS A 229 25.51 -3.93 7.30
C LYS A 229 25.95 -4.46 5.94
N ARG A 230 25.31 -5.52 5.47
CA ARG A 230 25.63 -6.15 4.17
C ARG A 230 25.36 -5.22 3.00
N LEU A 231 24.27 -4.45 3.06
CA LEU A 231 23.93 -3.46 2.05
C LEU A 231 25.02 -2.38 1.95
N ILE A 232 25.45 -1.80 3.09
CA ILE A 232 26.49 -0.76 3.12
C ILE A 232 27.84 -1.31 2.71
N ASP A 233 28.14 -2.58 3.02
CA ASP A 233 29.33 -3.31 2.56
C ASP A 233 29.29 -3.62 1.04
N GLY A 234 28.21 -3.27 0.33
CA GLY A 234 28.07 -3.50 -1.11
C GLY A 234 27.84 -4.97 -1.46
N GLN A 235 27.27 -5.77 -0.56
CA GLN A 235 26.95 -7.16 -0.84
C GLN A 235 25.65 -7.27 -1.66
N CYS A 236 25.59 -8.26 -2.53
CA CYS A 236 24.41 -8.58 -3.33
C CYS A 236 23.88 -9.97 -2.92
N GLY A 237 22.56 -10.06 -2.66
CA GLY A 237 21.88 -11.31 -2.29
C GLY A 237 21.18 -12.02 -3.44
N ILE A 238 21.32 -11.53 -4.67
CA ILE A 238 20.71 -12.15 -5.85
C ILE A 238 21.50 -13.39 -6.24
N ILE A 239 20.78 -14.50 -6.46
CA ILE A 239 21.39 -15.80 -6.81
C ILE A 239 20.73 -16.41 -8.04
N SER A 240 21.39 -17.41 -8.63
CA SER A 240 20.78 -18.26 -9.65
C SER A 240 19.73 -19.17 -9.03
N ILE A 241 18.56 -19.25 -9.68
CA ILE A 241 17.47 -20.17 -9.33
C ILE A 241 17.35 -21.35 -10.29
N LYS A 242 18.23 -21.43 -11.28
CA LYS A 242 18.22 -22.44 -12.35
C LYS A 242 18.17 -23.87 -11.80
N ASP A 243 18.94 -24.17 -10.77
CA ASP A 243 19.09 -25.52 -10.24
C ASP A 243 18.04 -25.89 -9.18
N ARG A 244 17.07 -25.01 -8.90
CA ARG A 244 16.00 -25.28 -7.92
C ARG A 244 14.99 -26.31 -8.43
N SER A 245 14.67 -26.30 -9.71
CA SER A 245 13.88 -27.31 -10.39
C SER A 245 14.09 -27.26 -11.91
N SER A 246 13.70 -28.34 -12.60
CA SER A 246 13.71 -28.37 -14.07
C SER A 246 12.84 -27.28 -14.71
N GLU A 247 11.81 -26.81 -14.02
CA GLU A 247 10.93 -25.74 -14.50
C GLU A 247 11.68 -24.40 -14.53
N PHE A 248 12.41 -24.05 -13.45
CA PHE A 248 13.21 -22.82 -13.42
C PHE A 248 14.31 -22.80 -14.48
N ALA A 249 14.93 -23.96 -14.77
CA ALA A 249 15.98 -24.06 -15.77
C ALA A 249 15.52 -23.74 -17.20
N LEU A 250 14.21 -23.79 -17.47
CA LEU A 250 13.62 -23.52 -18.78
C LEU A 250 13.12 -22.07 -18.93
N LEU A 251 13.21 -21.27 -17.89
CA LEU A 251 12.67 -19.91 -17.90
C LEU A 251 13.68 -18.91 -18.49
N PRO A 252 13.21 -17.83 -19.15
CA PRO A 252 14.08 -16.79 -19.69
C PRO A 252 14.90 -16.09 -18.60
N SER A 253 14.30 -15.78 -17.46
CA SER A 253 14.98 -15.22 -16.28
C SER A 253 15.22 -16.34 -15.25
N GLN A 254 16.48 -16.50 -14.84
CA GLN A 254 16.93 -17.58 -13.94
C GLN A 254 17.62 -17.04 -12.67
N VAL A 255 17.31 -15.82 -12.30
CA VAL A 255 17.88 -15.11 -11.15
C VAL A 255 16.78 -14.59 -10.23
N ALA A 256 17.04 -14.56 -8.91
CA ALA A 256 16.12 -14.01 -7.92
C ALA A 256 16.83 -13.62 -6.61
N GLY A 257 16.25 -12.65 -5.90
CA GLY A 257 16.63 -12.32 -4.52
C GLY A 257 15.84 -13.19 -3.53
N LEU A 258 16.43 -14.29 -3.10
CA LEU A 258 15.79 -15.26 -2.19
C LEU A 258 16.21 -15.02 -0.75
N VAL A 259 15.25 -15.09 0.18
CA VAL A 259 15.55 -15.16 1.61
C VAL A 259 16.49 -16.36 1.90
N PRO A 260 17.68 -16.14 2.49
CA PRO A 260 18.67 -17.19 2.71
C PRO A 260 18.10 -18.30 3.60
N GLN A 261 18.18 -19.55 3.17
CA GLN A 261 17.69 -20.71 3.92
C GLN A 261 18.81 -21.34 4.76
N GLY A 262 18.54 -21.71 6.03
CA GLY A 262 19.53 -22.32 6.91
C GLY A 262 19.18 -22.15 8.37
N SER A 263 20.17 -22.19 9.27
CA SER A 263 19.94 -21.99 10.71
C SER A 263 19.70 -20.51 11.05
N LYS A 264 18.83 -20.26 12.01
CA LYS A 264 18.61 -18.94 12.61
C LYS A 264 19.90 -18.37 13.20
N SER A 265 20.74 -19.20 13.82
CA SER A 265 22.04 -18.78 14.36
C SER A 265 22.99 -18.19 13.30
N ASP A 266 22.79 -18.54 12.03
CA ASP A 266 23.59 -18.03 10.91
C ASP A 266 22.93 -16.81 10.23
N GLY A 267 21.87 -16.25 10.83
CA GLY A 267 21.07 -15.19 10.23
C GLY A 267 20.29 -15.64 8.98
N LYS A 268 19.85 -16.89 8.95
CA LYS A 268 19.13 -17.49 7.83
C LYS A 268 17.74 -17.97 8.24
N TRP A 269 16.86 -18.12 7.24
CA TRP A 269 15.50 -18.57 7.46
C TRP A 269 15.42 -20.06 7.76
N ASN A 270 14.81 -20.37 8.90
CA ASN A 270 14.35 -21.71 9.23
C ASN A 270 12.96 -21.60 9.88
N THR A 271 11.91 -21.97 9.15
CA THR A 271 10.53 -21.83 9.62
C THR A 271 10.33 -22.46 11.01
N LYS A 272 10.95 -23.61 11.27
CA LYS A 272 10.81 -24.34 12.55
C LYS A 272 11.49 -23.67 13.72
N GLU A 273 12.47 -22.81 13.48
CA GLU A 273 13.18 -22.07 14.53
C GLU A 273 12.51 -20.72 14.83
N HIS A 274 11.65 -20.24 13.90
CA HIS A 274 10.92 -18.98 14.04
C HIS A 274 9.45 -19.17 14.45
N LEU A 275 8.81 -20.25 13.98
CA LEU A 275 7.37 -20.43 14.11
C LEU A 275 7.01 -21.79 14.72
N SER A 276 5.90 -21.82 15.47
CA SER A 276 5.32 -23.07 15.91
C SER A 276 4.83 -23.92 14.72
N PRO A 277 4.77 -25.26 14.83
CA PRO A 277 4.21 -26.11 13.78
C PRO A 277 2.76 -25.77 13.41
N THR A 278 2.02 -25.17 14.35
CA THR A 278 0.65 -24.71 14.11
C THR A 278 0.63 -23.46 13.25
N ASP A 279 1.50 -22.49 13.53
CA ASP A 279 1.61 -21.25 12.77
C ASP A 279 2.17 -21.51 11.37
N GLU A 280 3.23 -22.33 11.24
CA GLU A 280 3.76 -22.78 9.95
C GLU A 280 2.64 -23.32 9.03
N ARG A 281 1.77 -24.17 9.57
CA ARG A 281 0.67 -24.75 8.80
C ARG A 281 -0.42 -23.75 8.43
N ARG A 282 -0.71 -22.77 9.30
CA ARG A 282 -1.80 -21.82 9.13
C ARG A 282 -1.43 -20.64 8.25
N MET A 283 -0.17 -20.23 8.22
CA MET A 283 0.30 -19.06 7.51
C MET A 283 0.90 -19.42 6.15
N ALA A 284 0.57 -18.66 5.10
CA ALA A 284 1.32 -18.66 3.86
C ALA A 284 2.72 -18.05 4.07
N ARG A 285 3.65 -18.32 3.18
CA ARG A 285 5.06 -17.89 3.30
C ARG A 285 5.22 -16.39 3.53
N PHE A 286 4.53 -15.55 2.76
CA PHE A 286 4.58 -14.10 2.94
C PHE A 286 4.12 -13.66 4.35
N ALA A 287 3.08 -14.29 4.88
CA ALA A 287 2.58 -14.01 6.23
C ALA A 287 3.55 -14.52 7.32
N GLN A 288 4.31 -15.59 7.04
CA GLN A 288 5.39 -16.07 7.93
C GLN A 288 6.51 -15.03 8.01
N TYR A 289 6.95 -14.47 6.87
CA TYR A 289 7.94 -13.40 6.83
C TYR A 289 7.44 -12.14 7.56
N ALA A 290 6.18 -11.72 7.30
CA ALA A 290 5.56 -10.61 8.00
C ALA A 290 5.53 -10.78 9.51
N MET A 291 5.23 -11.99 10.00
CA MET A 291 5.18 -12.30 11.43
C MET A 291 6.55 -12.16 12.10
N VAL A 292 7.61 -12.69 11.48
CA VAL A 292 8.97 -12.62 12.01
C VAL A 292 9.53 -11.20 11.99
N ALA A 293 9.33 -10.49 10.89
CA ALA A 293 9.69 -9.07 10.80
C ALA A 293 8.90 -8.21 11.81
N SER A 294 7.62 -8.52 12.06
CA SER A 294 6.85 -7.81 13.10
C SER A 294 7.35 -8.08 14.51
N GLU A 295 7.82 -9.29 14.79
CA GLU A 295 8.42 -9.63 16.09
C GLU A 295 9.70 -8.82 16.32
N GLU A 296 10.58 -8.73 15.31
CA GLU A 296 11.78 -7.90 15.36
C GLU A 296 11.43 -6.41 15.57
N ALA A 297 10.49 -5.87 14.77
CA ALA A 297 10.06 -4.48 14.88
C ALA A 297 9.45 -4.13 16.25
N LEU A 298 8.65 -5.03 16.82
CA LEU A 298 8.05 -4.85 18.14
C LEU A 298 9.09 -4.91 19.26
N ASN A 299 10.10 -5.78 19.13
CA ASN A 299 11.22 -5.85 20.05
C ASN A 299 12.04 -4.55 19.99
N ASP A 300 12.40 -4.09 18.81
CA ASP A 300 13.12 -2.84 18.59
C ASP A 300 12.36 -1.62 19.16
N ALA A 301 11.06 -1.53 18.90
CA ALA A 301 10.21 -0.47 19.46
C ALA A 301 9.93 -0.63 20.96
N GLY A 302 10.21 -1.78 21.57
CA GLY A 302 9.84 -2.11 22.94
C GLY A 302 8.32 -2.01 23.18
N TRP A 303 7.47 -2.37 22.19
CA TRP A 303 6.03 -2.18 22.28
C TRP A 303 5.28 -3.52 22.45
N PHE A 304 5.04 -3.89 23.71
CA PHE A 304 4.27 -5.07 24.11
C PHE A 304 3.18 -4.69 25.11
N PRO A 305 2.13 -3.97 24.71
CA PRO A 305 1.10 -3.45 25.61
C PRO A 305 0.35 -4.58 26.31
N LYS A 306 -0.05 -4.32 27.55
CA LYS A 306 -0.86 -5.24 28.38
C LYS A 306 -2.19 -4.62 28.79
N LYS A 307 -2.32 -3.29 28.73
CA LYS A 307 -3.54 -2.58 29.06
C LYS A 307 -4.50 -2.63 27.88
N GLU A 308 -5.78 -2.79 28.18
CA GLU A 308 -6.83 -2.88 27.17
C GLU A 308 -6.86 -1.66 26.24
N ASN A 309 -6.78 -0.44 26.78
CA ASN A 309 -6.77 0.78 25.98
C ASN A 309 -5.60 0.83 24.99
N ASP A 310 -4.41 0.39 25.41
CA ASP A 310 -3.22 0.37 24.55
C ASP A 310 -3.38 -0.71 23.44
N LEU A 311 -4.03 -1.84 23.75
CA LEU A 311 -4.36 -2.89 22.78
C LEU A 311 -5.41 -2.40 21.76
N GLU A 312 -6.40 -1.65 22.21
CA GLU A 312 -7.45 -1.04 21.37
C GLU A 312 -6.89 0.08 20.48
N ALA A 313 -5.90 0.83 20.97
CA ALA A 313 -5.21 1.88 20.23
C ALA A 313 -4.06 1.38 19.33
N THR A 314 -3.79 0.08 19.31
CA THR A 314 -2.74 -0.53 18.48
C THR A 314 -3.35 -1.27 17.30
N GLY A 315 -3.02 -0.84 16.08
CA GLY A 315 -3.49 -1.44 14.83
C GLY A 315 -2.40 -2.11 14.01
N VAL A 316 -2.80 -2.81 12.93
CA VAL A 316 -1.91 -3.51 12.00
C VAL A 316 -2.32 -3.22 10.56
N TYR A 317 -1.37 -2.78 9.74
CA TYR A 317 -1.59 -2.53 8.31
C TYR A 317 -0.50 -3.23 7.48
N MET A 318 -0.75 -4.47 7.04
CA MET A 318 0.22 -5.30 6.32
C MET A 318 -0.29 -5.69 4.95
N GLY A 319 0.45 -5.30 3.89
CA GLY A 319 0.10 -5.59 2.52
C GLY A 319 0.93 -6.70 1.86
N SER A 320 0.45 -7.17 0.71
CA SER A 320 1.18 -8.02 -0.23
C SER A 320 0.68 -7.75 -1.65
N GLY A 321 1.57 -7.78 -2.64
CA GLY A 321 1.20 -7.53 -4.03
C GLY A 321 0.48 -8.70 -4.69
N ILE A 322 0.93 -9.93 -4.43
CA ILE A 322 0.42 -11.16 -5.05
C ILE A 322 -0.15 -12.14 -4.01
N GLY A 323 0.37 -12.14 -2.78
CA GLY A 323 -0.02 -13.07 -1.74
C GLY A 323 0.59 -14.45 -1.94
N SER A 324 -0.19 -15.53 -1.77
CA SER A 324 0.31 -16.91 -1.84
C SER A 324 0.02 -17.57 -3.19
N LEU A 325 0.90 -17.35 -4.16
CA LEU A 325 0.80 -18.01 -5.46
C LEU A 325 1.01 -19.52 -5.37
N ASP A 326 1.90 -19.98 -4.49
CA ASP A 326 2.16 -21.41 -4.23
C ASP A 326 0.86 -22.13 -3.81
N ASP A 327 0.14 -21.60 -2.82
CA ASP A 327 -1.13 -22.18 -2.36
C ASP A 327 -2.20 -22.20 -3.46
N VAL A 328 -2.26 -21.17 -4.32
CA VAL A 328 -3.18 -21.13 -5.45
C VAL A 328 -2.84 -22.24 -6.45
N TYR A 329 -1.58 -22.32 -6.85
CA TYR A 329 -1.11 -23.28 -7.84
C TYR A 329 -1.31 -24.73 -7.33
N ASP A 330 -0.78 -25.05 -6.16
CA ASP A 330 -0.85 -26.39 -5.58
C ASP A 330 -2.29 -26.84 -5.35
N THR A 331 -3.15 -25.95 -4.86
CA THR A 331 -4.58 -26.25 -4.65
C THR A 331 -5.29 -26.47 -5.98
N THR A 332 -4.99 -25.67 -7.02
CA THR A 332 -5.58 -25.85 -8.37
C THR A 332 -5.22 -27.20 -8.93
N VAL A 333 -3.93 -27.60 -8.88
CA VAL A 333 -3.48 -28.90 -9.33
C VAL A 333 -4.09 -30.05 -8.52
N ALA A 334 -4.22 -29.90 -7.22
CA ALA A 334 -4.85 -30.89 -6.36
C ALA A 334 -6.34 -31.03 -6.63
N TYR A 335 -7.04 -29.91 -6.84
CA TYR A 335 -8.46 -29.88 -7.20
C TYR A 335 -8.71 -30.56 -8.56
N GLU A 336 -7.92 -30.27 -9.58
CA GLU A 336 -8.00 -30.88 -10.90
C GLU A 336 -7.86 -32.42 -10.83
N LYS A 337 -6.88 -32.91 -10.05
CA LYS A 337 -6.61 -34.36 -9.91
C LYS A 337 -7.61 -35.10 -9.04
N GLY A 338 -8.25 -34.47 -8.08
CA GLY A 338 -9.06 -35.18 -7.07
C GLY A 338 -10.30 -34.45 -6.55
N GLY A 339 -10.66 -33.33 -7.16
CA GLY A 339 -11.86 -32.56 -6.88
C GLY A 339 -11.92 -31.94 -5.49
N TYR A 340 -13.10 -31.54 -5.07
CA TYR A 340 -13.40 -30.81 -3.82
C TYR A 340 -12.69 -31.37 -2.57
N ARG A 341 -12.63 -32.71 -2.44
CA ARG A 341 -12.04 -33.35 -1.25
C ARG A 341 -10.52 -33.13 -1.09
N LYS A 342 -9.84 -32.66 -2.12
CA LYS A 342 -8.41 -32.36 -2.12
C LYS A 342 -8.09 -30.91 -1.75
N VAL A 343 -9.10 -30.04 -1.69
CA VAL A 343 -8.91 -28.66 -1.27
C VAL A 343 -8.73 -28.61 0.25
N SER A 344 -7.64 -27.99 0.69
CA SER A 344 -7.37 -27.78 2.13
C SER A 344 -8.43 -26.84 2.75
N PRO A 345 -8.94 -27.12 3.97
CA PRO A 345 -9.78 -26.16 4.68
C PRO A 345 -9.05 -24.86 5.04
N LEU A 346 -7.70 -24.85 4.98
CA LEU A 346 -6.87 -23.67 5.20
C LEU A 346 -6.58 -22.89 3.89
N PHE A 347 -7.04 -23.37 2.73
CA PHE A 347 -6.74 -22.72 1.45
C PHE A 347 -7.15 -21.24 1.45
N VAL A 348 -8.41 -20.94 1.75
CA VAL A 348 -8.89 -19.55 1.77
C VAL A 348 -8.16 -18.69 2.80
N PRO A 349 -8.02 -19.08 4.08
CA PRO A 349 -7.22 -18.31 5.04
C PRO A 349 -5.77 -18.06 4.60
N ARG A 350 -5.11 -19.01 3.96
CA ARG A 350 -3.72 -18.85 3.49
C ARG A 350 -3.62 -17.95 2.26
N LEU A 351 -4.66 -17.92 1.42
CA LEU A 351 -4.72 -17.09 0.21
C LEU A 351 -4.95 -15.61 0.51
N LEU A 352 -5.74 -15.29 1.54
CA LEU A 352 -6.16 -13.92 1.82
C LEU A 352 -4.99 -13.06 2.32
N ILE A 353 -4.72 -11.97 1.61
CA ILE A 353 -3.59 -11.05 1.89
C ILE A 353 -3.71 -10.41 3.27
N ASN A 354 -4.91 -10.02 3.68
CA ASN A 354 -5.15 -9.41 4.98
C ASN A 354 -4.88 -10.35 6.17
N LEU A 355 -4.65 -11.64 5.93
CA LEU A 355 -4.33 -12.57 7.02
C LEU A 355 -2.91 -12.38 7.56
N ALA A 356 -1.99 -11.72 6.85
CA ALA A 356 -0.73 -11.27 7.45
C ALA A 356 -1.01 -10.33 8.64
N ALA A 357 -1.79 -9.26 8.41
CA ALA A 357 -2.24 -8.35 9.48
C ALA A 357 -3.07 -9.08 10.54
N GLY A 358 -3.98 -9.98 10.12
CA GLY A 358 -4.83 -10.75 11.02
C GLY A 358 -4.03 -11.67 11.96
N HIS A 359 -3.00 -12.36 11.49
CA HIS A 359 -2.16 -13.21 12.30
C HIS A 359 -1.33 -12.41 13.31
N ILE A 360 -0.77 -11.27 12.94
CA ILE A 360 -0.05 -10.37 13.84
C ILE A 360 -0.99 -9.86 14.93
N SER A 361 -2.16 -9.35 14.54
CA SER A 361 -3.20 -8.89 15.47
C SER A 361 -3.62 -9.97 16.47
N MET A 362 -3.88 -11.20 16.00
CA MET A 362 -4.22 -12.34 16.87
C MET A 362 -3.08 -12.74 17.80
N ARG A 363 -1.83 -12.70 17.34
CA ARG A 363 -0.64 -13.09 18.11
C ARG A 363 -0.43 -12.18 19.31
N TYR A 364 -0.56 -10.87 19.12
CA TYR A 364 -0.24 -9.86 20.13
C TYR A 364 -1.47 -9.28 20.81
N GLY A 365 -2.68 -9.61 20.35
CA GLY A 365 -3.94 -9.13 20.93
C GLY A 365 -4.30 -7.71 20.54
N PHE A 366 -3.74 -7.17 19.44
CA PHE A 366 -4.02 -5.82 18.96
C PHE A 366 -5.46 -5.72 18.41
N LYS A 367 -6.19 -4.70 18.80
CA LYS A 367 -7.62 -4.52 18.54
C LYS A 367 -7.95 -3.26 17.76
N GLY A 368 -6.98 -2.42 17.50
CA GLY A 368 -7.10 -1.25 16.65
C GLY A 368 -7.36 -1.60 15.18
N PRO A 369 -7.23 -0.65 14.25
CA PRO A 369 -7.46 -0.88 12.84
C PRO A 369 -6.67 -2.07 12.30
N ASN A 370 -7.32 -2.97 11.55
CA ASN A 370 -6.68 -4.14 10.93
C ASN A 370 -6.96 -4.11 9.43
N HIS A 371 -5.94 -3.83 8.63
CA HIS A 371 -6.10 -3.56 7.21
C HIS A 371 -4.96 -4.13 6.37
N ALA A 372 -5.15 -4.16 5.04
CA ALA A 372 -4.14 -4.58 4.08
C ALA A 372 -4.27 -3.80 2.77
N ALA A 373 -3.14 -3.38 2.20
CA ALA A 373 -3.07 -2.88 0.84
C ALA A 373 -2.70 -3.99 -0.14
N THR A 374 -3.13 -3.84 -1.39
CA THR A 374 -2.70 -4.63 -2.55
C THR A 374 -2.65 -3.69 -3.74
N THR A 375 -1.50 -3.07 -3.95
CA THR A 375 -1.28 -2.03 -4.95
C THR A 375 0.01 -2.24 -5.72
N ALA A 376 0.27 -3.51 -6.08
CA ALA A 376 1.49 -3.93 -6.76
C ALA A 376 2.76 -3.45 -6.01
N CYS A 377 3.72 -2.85 -6.72
CA CYS A 377 5.01 -2.45 -6.14
C CYS A 377 4.91 -1.30 -5.10
N THR A 378 3.78 -0.58 -5.04
CA THR A 378 3.56 0.49 -4.06
C THR A 378 2.98 0.01 -2.73
N THR A 379 2.64 -1.28 -2.62
CA THR A 379 1.90 -1.86 -1.48
C THR A 379 2.52 -1.50 -0.12
N GLY A 380 3.82 -1.70 0.06
CA GLY A 380 4.52 -1.41 1.32
C GLY A 380 4.52 0.08 1.68
N ALA A 381 4.77 0.94 0.69
CA ALA A 381 4.73 2.39 0.87
C ALA A 381 3.30 2.89 1.18
N HIS A 382 2.28 2.35 0.51
CA HIS A 382 0.87 2.64 0.81
C HIS A 382 0.50 2.18 2.22
N SER A 383 0.94 0.98 2.62
CA SER A 383 0.66 0.47 3.97
C SER A 383 1.21 1.39 5.07
N ILE A 384 2.44 1.89 4.91
CA ILE A 384 3.05 2.86 5.83
C ILE A 384 2.30 4.20 5.78
N GLY A 385 2.05 4.73 4.59
CA GLY A 385 1.38 6.01 4.42
C GLY A 385 -0.07 6.02 4.91
N ASP A 386 -0.83 4.98 4.64
CA ASP A 386 -2.22 4.86 5.10
C ASP A 386 -2.30 4.60 6.60
N ALA A 387 -1.39 3.78 7.16
CA ALA A 387 -1.25 3.59 8.61
C ALA A 387 -0.92 4.92 9.31
N SER A 388 -0.05 5.74 8.70
CA SER A 388 0.26 7.07 9.22
C SER A 388 -0.97 7.98 9.28
N ARG A 389 -1.86 7.90 8.29
CA ARG A 389 -3.12 8.64 8.29
C ARG A 389 -4.08 8.17 9.38
N LEU A 390 -4.15 6.86 9.65
CA LEU A 390 -4.97 6.34 10.76
C LEU A 390 -4.54 6.92 12.11
N ILE A 391 -3.23 7.08 12.33
CA ILE A 391 -2.71 7.78 13.50
C ILE A 391 -3.08 9.28 13.48
N GLN A 392 -2.89 9.95 12.33
CA GLN A 392 -3.23 11.37 12.17
C GLN A 392 -4.72 11.66 12.42
N PHE A 393 -5.60 10.72 12.07
CA PHE A 393 -7.04 10.84 12.33
C PHE A 393 -7.44 10.43 13.75
N GLY A 394 -6.53 9.84 14.52
CA GLY A 394 -6.78 9.40 15.89
C GLY A 394 -7.51 8.06 15.98
N ASP A 395 -7.50 7.26 14.91
CA ASP A 395 -8.05 5.89 14.91
C ASP A 395 -7.13 4.90 15.63
N ALA A 396 -5.85 5.22 15.77
CA ALA A 396 -4.84 4.46 16.51
C ALA A 396 -3.75 5.40 17.06
N ASP A 397 -3.08 4.99 18.14
CA ASP A 397 -1.87 5.64 18.63
C ASP A 397 -0.61 4.93 18.11
N VAL A 398 -0.70 3.62 17.85
CA VAL A 398 0.41 2.81 17.32
C VAL A 398 -0.08 1.94 16.16
N MET A 399 0.70 1.88 15.08
CA MET A 399 0.42 1.02 13.93
C MET A 399 1.65 0.20 13.55
N ILE A 400 1.48 -1.11 13.48
CA ILE A 400 2.42 -2.03 12.85
C ILE A 400 2.14 -1.99 11.35
N ALA A 401 3.07 -1.46 10.56
CA ALA A 401 2.83 -1.19 9.15
C ALA A 401 3.94 -1.72 8.25
N GLY A 402 3.57 -2.23 7.08
CA GLY A 402 4.55 -2.69 6.11
C GLY A 402 3.99 -3.58 5.01
N GLY A 403 4.90 -4.36 4.40
CA GLY A 403 4.55 -5.29 3.33
C GLY A 403 5.40 -6.55 3.36
N ALA A 404 4.85 -7.62 2.81
CA ALA A 404 5.51 -8.91 2.69
C ALA A 404 5.18 -9.58 1.35
N GLU A 405 6.15 -10.25 0.76
CA GLU A 405 6.00 -10.93 -0.53
C GLU A 405 6.78 -12.25 -0.58
N SER A 406 6.21 -13.26 -1.22
CA SER A 406 6.87 -14.55 -1.43
C SER A 406 6.38 -15.23 -2.71
N CYS A 407 6.63 -14.61 -3.85
CA CYS A 407 6.09 -15.09 -5.13
C CYS A 407 7.15 -15.62 -6.11
N ILE A 408 8.32 -16.08 -5.61
CA ILE A 408 9.35 -16.68 -6.47
C ILE A 408 8.92 -18.10 -6.85
N HIS A 409 8.06 -18.18 -7.86
CA HIS A 409 7.44 -19.39 -8.37
C HIS A 409 7.58 -19.42 -9.91
N PRO A 410 7.74 -20.59 -10.56
CA PRO A 410 7.88 -20.66 -12.03
C PRO A 410 6.78 -19.93 -12.80
N LEU A 411 5.53 -19.97 -12.31
CA LEU A 411 4.40 -19.27 -12.92
C LEU A 411 4.55 -17.74 -12.84
N ALA A 412 5.01 -17.19 -11.71
CA ALA A 412 5.27 -15.76 -11.58
C ALA A 412 6.40 -15.31 -12.53
N ILE A 413 7.56 -16.02 -12.49
CA ILE A 413 8.67 -15.74 -13.39
C ILE A 413 8.23 -15.81 -14.85
N SER A 414 7.43 -16.83 -15.23
CA SER A 414 6.87 -16.95 -16.58
C SER A 414 5.99 -15.75 -16.93
N GLY A 415 5.10 -15.34 -16.04
CA GLY A 415 4.18 -14.21 -16.25
C GLY A 415 4.94 -12.90 -16.49
N PHE A 416 5.87 -12.56 -15.60
CA PHE A 416 6.68 -11.35 -15.72
C PHE A 416 7.66 -11.39 -16.90
N SER A 417 8.22 -12.58 -17.25
CA SER A 417 9.03 -12.77 -18.46
C SER A 417 8.20 -12.55 -19.73
N ARG A 418 6.95 -13.05 -19.77
CA ARG A 418 6.02 -12.80 -20.89
C ARG A 418 5.65 -11.31 -21.01
N ALA A 419 5.60 -10.59 -19.89
CA ALA A 419 5.42 -9.14 -19.88
C ALA A 419 6.71 -8.37 -20.24
N ARG A 420 7.84 -9.07 -20.49
CA ARG A 420 9.15 -8.49 -20.78
C ARG A 420 9.63 -7.50 -19.71
N SER A 421 9.41 -7.85 -18.45
CA SER A 421 9.73 -6.98 -17.32
C SER A 421 10.97 -7.45 -16.54
N LEU A 422 11.39 -8.72 -16.73
CA LEU A 422 12.51 -9.32 -15.99
C LEU A 422 13.83 -9.23 -16.76
N ALA A 423 14.92 -9.13 -15.97
CA ALA A 423 16.28 -9.28 -16.48
C ALA A 423 16.50 -10.70 -17.00
N THR A 424 17.11 -10.82 -18.20
CA THR A 424 17.37 -12.08 -18.89
C THR A 424 18.81 -12.23 -19.37
N GLU A 425 19.55 -11.13 -19.54
CA GLU A 425 20.89 -11.11 -20.12
C GLU A 425 22.00 -11.49 -19.11
N PHE A 426 21.67 -11.61 -17.81
CA PHE A 426 22.64 -11.82 -16.74
C PHE A 426 22.44 -13.14 -15.97
N ASN A 427 21.80 -14.15 -16.57
CA ASN A 427 21.53 -15.43 -15.90
C ASN A 427 22.81 -16.18 -15.46
N ASP A 428 23.91 -15.98 -16.15
CA ASP A 428 25.25 -16.54 -15.84
C ASP A 428 26.05 -15.70 -14.84
N ARG A 429 25.62 -14.47 -14.58
CA ARG A 429 26.21 -13.51 -13.65
C ARG A 429 25.16 -12.92 -12.71
N PRO A 430 24.53 -13.74 -11.84
CA PRO A 430 23.37 -13.33 -11.06
C PRO A 430 23.60 -12.09 -10.20
N LEU A 431 24.79 -11.89 -9.65
CA LEU A 431 25.14 -10.72 -8.84
C LEU A 431 25.10 -9.40 -9.64
N GLU A 432 25.19 -9.46 -10.98
CA GLU A 432 25.17 -8.29 -11.87
C GLU A 432 23.80 -8.03 -12.50
N SER A 433 22.80 -8.87 -12.25
CA SER A 433 21.54 -8.91 -12.99
C SER A 433 20.59 -7.76 -12.65
N SER A 434 20.62 -7.21 -11.41
CA SER A 434 19.90 -6.00 -11.06
C SER A 434 20.88 -4.82 -11.03
N ARG A 435 20.66 -3.87 -11.94
CA ARG A 435 21.59 -2.76 -12.19
C ARG A 435 20.84 -1.44 -12.43
N PRO A 436 20.20 -0.91 -11.39
CA PRO A 436 19.42 0.33 -11.51
C PRO A 436 20.27 1.46 -12.07
N PHE A 437 19.69 2.27 -12.95
CA PHE A 437 20.30 3.41 -13.64
C PHE A 437 21.46 3.09 -14.59
N ASP A 438 21.96 1.84 -14.62
CA ASP A 438 23.04 1.46 -15.55
C ASP A 438 22.52 1.37 -16.98
N ARG A 439 23.41 1.61 -17.95
CA ARG A 439 23.09 1.56 -19.39
C ARG A 439 22.66 0.18 -19.85
N GLU A 440 23.24 -0.88 -19.29
CA GLU A 440 22.97 -2.27 -19.66
C GLU A 440 21.78 -2.89 -18.90
N ARG A 441 20.98 -2.08 -18.17
CA ARG A 441 19.79 -2.56 -17.47
C ARG A 441 18.76 -3.12 -18.46
N ASP A 442 18.24 -4.32 -18.21
CA ASP A 442 17.35 -5.03 -19.12
C ASP A 442 16.04 -5.53 -18.49
N GLY A 443 15.81 -5.24 -17.22
CA GLY A 443 14.62 -5.64 -16.48
C GLY A 443 14.88 -5.78 -14.99
N PHE A 444 13.82 -6.00 -14.20
CA PHE A 444 14.00 -6.20 -12.76
C PHE A 444 14.26 -7.65 -12.41
N VAL A 445 14.84 -7.88 -11.26
CA VAL A 445 15.00 -9.20 -10.64
C VAL A 445 13.98 -9.33 -9.52
N ILE A 446 13.17 -10.39 -9.52
CA ILE A 446 12.19 -10.61 -8.44
C ILE A 446 12.91 -10.93 -7.14
N GLY A 447 12.53 -10.25 -6.06
CA GLY A 447 12.93 -10.56 -4.68
C GLY A 447 11.74 -11.02 -3.83
N GLU A 448 12.03 -11.63 -2.70
CA GLU A 448 11.05 -11.99 -1.67
C GLU A 448 11.49 -11.47 -0.30
N GLY A 449 10.55 -11.27 0.63
CA GLY A 449 10.84 -10.84 1.99
C GLY A 449 9.71 -10.06 2.64
N ALA A 450 10.04 -9.33 3.69
CA ALA A 450 9.13 -8.44 4.42
C ALA A 450 9.89 -7.27 5.03
N GLY A 451 9.25 -6.11 5.09
CA GLY A 451 9.68 -4.96 5.88
C GLY A 451 8.53 -4.46 6.74
N VAL A 452 8.79 -4.25 8.01
CA VAL A 452 7.81 -3.82 9.01
C VAL A 452 8.37 -2.67 9.83
N VAL A 453 7.58 -1.64 10.02
CA VAL A 453 7.89 -0.48 10.86
C VAL A 453 6.81 -0.30 11.92
N ILE A 454 7.19 0.21 13.07
CA ILE A 454 6.26 0.66 14.10
C ILE A 454 6.10 2.16 13.95
N LEU A 455 4.90 2.59 13.60
CA LEU A 455 4.50 3.99 13.58
C LEU A 455 3.80 4.32 14.90
N GLU A 456 4.14 5.46 15.48
CA GLU A 456 3.58 5.86 16.76
C GLU A 456 3.31 7.36 16.78
N GLU A 457 2.27 7.77 17.47
CA GLU A 457 1.95 9.17 17.70
C GLU A 457 3.07 9.81 18.53
N PHE A 458 3.51 11.00 18.13
CA PHE A 458 4.74 11.62 18.65
C PHE A 458 4.71 11.87 20.17
N GLU A 459 3.64 12.46 20.69
CA GLU A 459 3.55 12.71 22.12
C GLU A 459 3.35 11.43 22.94
N HIS A 460 2.74 10.40 22.34
CA HIS A 460 2.65 9.08 22.92
C HIS A 460 4.04 8.44 23.03
N ALA A 461 4.85 8.49 21.96
CA ALA A 461 6.23 7.98 21.92
C ALA A 461 7.10 8.70 22.97
N LYS A 462 7.09 10.04 22.98
CA LYS A 462 7.83 10.84 23.97
C LYS A 462 7.45 10.52 25.40
N LYS A 463 6.14 10.39 25.67
CA LYS A 463 5.63 10.12 27.02
C LYS A 463 6.14 8.81 27.60
N ARG A 464 6.33 7.79 26.75
CA ARG A 464 6.86 6.49 27.17
C ARG A 464 8.39 6.38 27.10
N GLY A 465 9.09 7.43 26.62
CA GLY A 465 10.54 7.46 26.46
C GLY A 465 11.01 6.60 25.29
N ALA A 466 10.22 6.51 24.24
CA ALA A 466 10.57 5.74 23.06
C ALA A 466 11.70 6.40 22.27
N ASN A 467 12.58 5.60 21.70
CA ASN A 467 13.60 6.10 20.79
C ASN A 467 13.01 6.30 19.39
N ILE A 468 13.19 7.50 18.85
CA ILE A 468 12.54 7.93 17.60
C ILE A 468 13.62 8.08 16.53
N TYR A 469 13.49 7.31 15.42
CA TYR A 469 14.44 7.37 14.30
C TYR A 469 14.17 8.54 13.36
N ALA A 470 12.91 8.73 12.96
CA ALA A 470 12.50 9.79 12.05
C ALA A 470 10.99 10.03 12.13
N GLU A 471 10.55 11.14 11.56
CA GLU A 471 9.15 11.47 11.34
C GLU A 471 8.71 11.07 9.92
N VAL A 472 7.53 10.47 9.76
CA VAL A 472 6.83 10.41 8.48
C VAL A 472 6.15 11.76 8.26
N ALA A 473 6.90 12.69 7.70
CA ALA A 473 6.47 14.08 7.55
C ALA A 473 5.44 14.27 6.43
N GLY A 474 5.48 13.41 5.41
CA GLY A 474 4.56 13.52 4.28
C GLY A 474 4.35 12.23 3.52
N TYR A 475 3.18 12.09 2.93
CA TYR A 475 2.78 10.97 2.10
C TYR A 475 2.05 11.45 0.87
N GLY A 476 2.62 11.22 -0.32
CA GLY A 476 2.09 11.66 -1.60
C GLY A 476 1.66 10.50 -2.48
N LEU A 477 0.53 10.69 -3.14
CA LEU A 477 -0.10 9.72 -4.03
C LEU A 477 -0.39 10.34 -5.38
N SER A 478 -0.31 9.53 -6.45
CA SER A 478 -0.76 9.90 -7.78
C SER A 478 -1.10 8.68 -8.64
N SER A 479 -1.59 8.93 -9.83
CA SER A 479 -1.78 7.91 -10.86
C SER A 479 -1.22 8.41 -12.20
N ASP A 480 -0.61 7.50 -12.98
CA ASP A 480 -0.14 7.79 -14.33
C ASP A 480 -1.30 8.00 -15.31
N ALA A 481 -2.43 7.33 -15.10
CA ALA A 481 -3.58 7.32 -16.00
C ALA A 481 -3.18 7.09 -17.48
N TYR A 482 -2.28 6.13 -17.72
CA TYR A 482 -1.64 5.93 -19.02
C TYR A 482 -1.71 4.46 -19.50
N HIS A 483 -0.93 3.57 -18.92
CA HIS A 483 -0.84 2.18 -19.34
C HIS A 483 -0.78 1.23 -18.13
N MET A 484 -1.18 -0.06 -18.31
CA MET A 484 -1.26 -1.01 -17.20
C MET A 484 0.11 -1.40 -16.61
N THR A 485 1.19 -1.34 -17.40
CA THR A 485 2.53 -1.76 -16.96
C THR A 485 3.65 -0.79 -17.33
N ALA A 486 3.50 -0.01 -18.39
CA ALA A 486 4.50 0.95 -18.81
C ALA A 486 4.31 2.29 -18.09
N PRO A 487 5.37 2.89 -17.51
CA PRO A 487 5.31 4.24 -16.98
C PRO A 487 5.14 5.27 -18.11
N ARG A 488 4.70 6.47 -17.77
CA ARG A 488 4.77 7.61 -18.68
C ARG A 488 6.23 8.03 -18.84
N GLU A 489 6.65 8.24 -20.08
CA GLU A 489 8.03 8.66 -20.38
C GLU A 489 8.39 10.00 -19.73
N ASP A 490 7.41 10.92 -19.56
CA ASP A 490 7.60 12.22 -18.94
C ASP A 490 7.70 12.19 -17.39
N GLY A 491 7.54 11.03 -16.77
CA GLY A 491 7.61 10.87 -15.31
C GLY A 491 6.59 11.69 -14.51
N GLN A 492 5.49 12.16 -15.13
CA GLN A 492 4.52 13.06 -14.48
C GLN A 492 3.88 12.45 -13.23
N GLY A 493 3.51 11.16 -13.25
CA GLY A 493 2.93 10.47 -12.08
C GLY A 493 3.89 10.44 -10.89
N PRO A 494 5.09 9.87 -11.03
CA PRO A 494 6.16 9.91 -10.03
C PRO A 494 6.42 11.30 -9.47
N ARG A 495 6.60 12.30 -10.36
CA ARG A 495 6.81 13.70 -9.95
C ARG A 495 5.66 14.24 -9.11
N LEU A 496 4.43 13.91 -9.46
CA LEU A 496 3.25 14.38 -8.74
C LEU A 496 3.16 13.72 -7.35
N ALA A 497 3.49 12.43 -7.20
CA ALA A 497 3.54 11.75 -5.91
C ALA A 497 4.58 12.40 -4.98
N MET A 498 5.81 12.59 -5.45
CA MET A 498 6.87 13.28 -4.69
C MET A 498 6.46 14.71 -4.31
N LYS A 499 5.90 15.47 -5.25
CA LYS A 499 5.40 16.83 -5.00
C LYS A 499 4.32 16.86 -3.92
N HIS A 500 3.41 15.87 -3.91
CA HIS A 500 2.37 15.77 -2.88
C HIS A 500 2.96 15.40 -1.52
N ALA A 501 3.96 14.52 -1.47
CA ALA A 501 4.67 14.17 -0.23
C ALA A 501 5.33 15.42 0.39
N LEU A 502 6.09 16.18 -0.39
CA LEU A 502 6.72 17.41 0.06
C LEU A 502 5.70 18.48 0.48
N ARG A 503 4.61 18.61 -0.28
CA ARG A 503 3.52 19.53 0.09
C ARG A 503 2.88 19.16 1.43
N HIS A 504 2.63 17.86 1.68
CA HIS A 504 2.07 17.40 2.94
C HIS A 504 3.05 17.61 4.11
N ALA A 505 4.35 17.47 3.84
CA ALA A 505 5.41 17.75 4.81
C ALA A 505 5.63 19.24 5.07
N GLY A 506 5.17 20.13 4.20
CA GLY A 506 5.50 21.57 4.23
C GLY A 506 6.97 21.85 3.90
N ILE A 507 7.61 20.95 3.13
CA ILE A 507 9.06 20.99 2.84
C ILE A 507 9.27 21.41 1.38
N LYS A 508 10.28 22.29 1.15
CA LYS A 508 10.68 22.69 -0.20
C LYS A 508 11.55 21.62 -0.87
N PRO A 509 11.52 21.50 -2.20
CA PRO A 509 12.37 20.59 -2.96
C PRO A 509 13.87 20.74 -2.66
N SER A 510 14.34 21.97 -2.42
CA SER A 510 15.76 22.26 -2.08
C SER A 510 16.24 21.61 -0.78
N ALA A 511 15.33 21.29 0.13
CA ALA A 511 15.67 20.68 1.43
C ALA A 511 15.80 19.15 1.36
N VAL A 512 15.48 18.52 0.23
CA VAL A 512 15.63 17.07 0.06
C VAL A 512 17.12 16.73 -0.07
N ASP A 513 17.64 15.93 0.85
CA ASP A 513 19.05 15.52 0.87
C ASP A 513 19.27 14.18 0.15
N TYR A 514 18.26 13.31 0.13
CA TYR A 514 18.35 11.98 -0.43
C TYR A 514 17.02 11.47 -0.99
N VAL A 515 17.10 10.72 -2.08
CA VAL A 515 15.97 9.98 -2.67
C VAL A 515 16.33 8.50 -2.76
N ASN A 516 15.63 7.64 -2.02
CA ASN A 516 15.61 6.21 -2.29
C ASN A 516 14.63 5.97 -3.44
N ALA A 517 15.18 5.69 -4.60
CA ALA A 517 14.43 5.59 -5.83
C ALA A 517 13.75 4.23 -5.99
N HIS A 518 12.62 4.23 -6.65
CA HIS A 518 11.98 2.98 -7.07
C HIS A 518 12.85 2.19 -8.05
N ALA A 519 13.55 2.86 -8.92
CA ALA A 519 14.42 2.36 -9.98
C ALA A 519 14.68 0.84 -9.96
N THR A 520 13.94 0.13 -10.80
CA THR A 520 13.87 -1.34 -10.80
C THR A 520 14.85 -2.00 -11.75
N SER A 521 15.82 -1.26 -12.30
CA SER A 521 16.71 -1.77 -13.37
C SER A 521 15.95 -1.98 -14.71
N THR A 522 14.89 -1.20 -14.96
CA THR A 522 14.16 -1.25 -16.23
C THR A 522 14.51 -0.04 -17.11
N PRO A 523 14.68 -0.22 -18.43
CA PRO A 523 15.06 0.88 -19.33
C PRO A 523 14.12 2.09 -19.21
N LEU A 524 12.80 1.88 -19.30
CA LEU A 524 11.82 2.96 -19.29
C LEU A 524 11.53 3.51 -17.88
N GLY A 525 11.49 2.62 -16.88
CA GLY A 525 11.12 3.00 -15.51
C GLY A 525 12.15 3.92 -14.88
N ASP A 526 13.41 3.53 -14.95
CA ASP A 526 14.51 4.29 -14.36
C ASP A 526 14.71 5.65 -15.05
N ALA A 527 14.52 5.72 -16.39
CA ALA A 527 14.58 6.97 -17.14
C ALA A 527 13.43 7.93 -16.76
N ALA A 528 12.21 7.40 -16.65
CA ALA A 528 11.05 8.21 -16.26
C ALA A 528 11.18 8.75 -14.82
N GLU A 529 11.70 7.94 -13.89
CA GLU A 529 11.94 8.38 -12.52
C GLU A 529 13.08 9.40 -12.44
N ASN A 530 14.18 9.19 -13.18
CA ASN A 530 15.27 10.17 -13.29
C ASN A 530 14.74 11.55 -13.70
N ARG A 531 13.93 11.61 -14.77
CA ARG A 531 13.28 12.88 -15.19
C ARG A 531 12.40 13.46 -14.09
N ALA A 532 11.55 12.64 -13.47
CA ALA A 532 10.65 13.08 -12.41
C ALA A 532 11.37 13.70 -11.22
N ILE A 533 12.50 13.09 -10.80
CA ILE A 533 13.35 13.58 -9.72
C ILE A 533 13.98 14.91 -10.11
N LYS A 534 14.58 15.00 -11.29
CA LYS A 534 15.21 16.24 -11.80
C LYS A 534 14.18 17.35 -11.96
N ASP A 535 13.02 17.09 -12.58
CA ASP A 535 11.95 18.07 -12.78
C ASP A 535 11.38 18.63 -11.48
N LEU A 536 11.45 17.85 -10.39
CA LEU A 536 10.98 18.30 -9.09
C LEU A 536 12.07 19.00 -8.27
N LEU A 537 13.30 18.44 -8.27
CA LEU A 537 14.34 18.85 -7.33
C LEU A 537 15.34 19.86 -7.90
N LEU A 538 15.27 20.21 -9.20
CA LEU A 538 16.05 21.28 -9.82
C LEU A 538 15.23 22.58 -9.95
N GLY A 539 15.91 23.71 -10.07
CA GLY A 539 15.32 25.01 -10.38
C GLY A 539 15.21 25.93 -9.16
N GLU A 540 14.39 26.97 -9.26
CA GLU A 540 14.32 28.08 -8.30
C GLU A 540 14.02 27.64 -6.85
N ASP A 541 13.11 26.70 -6.67
CA ASP A 541 12.78 26.11 -5.35
C ASP A 541 13.54 24.83 -5.04
N GLY A 542 14.47 24.41 -5.90
CA GLY A 542 15.22 23.16 -5.85
C GLY A 542 16.73 23.34 -5.66
N LYS A 543 17.49 22.34 -6.11
CA LYS A 543 18.94 22.37 -6.20
C LYS A 543 19.38 23.15 -7.44
N ASP A 544 20.57 23.73 -7.41
CA ASP A 544 21.17 24.49 -8.51
C ASP A 544 21.88 23.60 -9.56
N ALA A 545 22.14 22.32 -9.24
CA ALA A 545 22.78 21.36 -10.12
C ALA A 545 22.31 19.93 -9.83
N ALA A 546 22.17 19.10 -10.88
CA ALA A 546 21.78 17.70 -10.76
C ALA A 546 22.77 16.88 -9.91
N SER A 547 24.06 17.14 -10.01
CA SER A 547 25.09 16.49 -9.20
C SER A 547 24.96 16.69 -7.68
N LYS A 548 24.11 17.62 -7.23
CA LYS A 548 23.76 17.83 -5.82
C LYS A 548 22.53 17.05 -5.36
N ILE A 549 21.89 16.33 -6.26
CA ILE A 549 20.77 15.44 -5.95
C ILE A 549 21.34 14.05 -5.71
N ASN A 550 21.23 13.57 -4.46
CA ASN A 550 21.66 12.23 -4.10
C ASN A 550 20.50 11.25 -4.29
N VAL A 551 20.73 10.22 -5.09
CA VAL A 551 19.76 9.18 -5.44
C VAL A 551 20.41 7.82 -5.30
N SER A 552 19.74 6.82 -4.75
CA SER A 552 20.18 5.44 -4.92
C SER A 552 19.00 4.49 -5.02
N SER A 553 19.23 3.30 -5.60
CA SER A 553 18.30 2.20 -5.57
C SER A 553 18.96 0.98 -4.95
N THR A 554 18.43 0.52 -3.84
CA THR A 554 18.90 -0.66 -3.11
C THR A 554 18.54 -1.98 -3.79
N LYS A 555 17.73 -1.91 -4.85
CA LYS A 555 17.32 -3.09 -5.65
C LYS A 555 18.48 -3.76 -6.38
N GLY A 556 19.61 -3.08 -6.56
CA GLY A 556 20.86 -3.72 -7.03
C GLY A 556 21.36 -4.81 -6.08
N ALA A 557 21.07 -4.69 -4.78
CA ALA A 557 21.50 -5.63 -3.74
C ALA A 557 20.49 -6.76 -3.48
N ILE A 558 19.19 -6.45 -3.44
CA ILE A 558 18.14 -7.37 -2.96
C ILE A 558 17.13 -7.78 -4.03
N GLY A 559 17.18 -7.17 -5.22
CA GLY A 559 16.14 -7.30 -6.22
C GLY A 559 14.90 -6.47 -5.89
N HIS A 560 13.82 -6.71 -6.60
CA HIS A 560 12.54 -6.03 -6.43
C HIS A 560 11.56 -6.91 -5.65
N LEU A 561 11.32 -6.58 -4.39
CA LEU A 561 10.46 -7.35 -3.47
C LEU A 561 8.95 -7.09 -3.71
N LEU A 562 8.56 -6.55 -4.86
CA LEU A 562 7.18 -6.29 -5.25
C LEU A 562 6.39 -5.57 -4.13
N GLY A 563 5.41 -6.25 -3.52
CA GLY A 563 4.59 -5.66 -2.46
C GLY A 563 5.35 -5.32 -1.17
N ALA A 564 6.48 -5.95 -0.90
CA ALA A 564 7.34 -5.63 0.25
C ALA A 564 8.35 -4.50 -0.03
N ALA A 565 8.62 -4.17 -1.31
CA ALA A 565 9.69 -3.26 -1.69
C ALA A 565 9.65 -1.93 -0.96
N GLY A 566 8.51 -1.22 -1.01
CA GLY A 566 8.41 0.12 -0.43
C GLY A 566 8.56 0.17 1.10
N SER A 567 8.27 -0.92 1.82
CA SER A 567 8.50 -0.98 3.27
C SER A 567 9.97 -1.24 3.62
N VAL A 568 10.62 -2.17 2.93
CA VAL A 568 12.06 -2.43 3.08
C VAL A 568 12.88 -1.18 2.71
N GLU A 569 12.56 -0.53 1.61
CA GLU A 569 13.22 0.70 1.16
C GLU A 569 12.98 1.89 2.10
N SER A 570 11.82 1.95 2.77
CA SER A 570 11.56 2.93 3.82
C SER A 570 12.48 2.72 5.03
N ILE A 571 12.71 1.47 5.43
CA ILE A 571 13.67 1.12 6.50
C ILE A 571 15.07 1.60 6.10
N PHE A 572 15.56 1.25 4.91
CA PHE A 572 16.88 1.70 4.44
C PHE A 572 16.98 3.23 4.33
N THR A 573 15.91 3.91 3.95
CA THR A 573 15.87 5.37 3.88
C THR A 573 16.08 5.98 5.26
N VAL A 574 15.35 5.49 6.27
CA VAL A 574 15.45 6.00 7.64
C VAL A 574 16.79 5.64 8.28
N LEU A 575 17.33 4.44 8.03
CA LEU A 575 18.69 4.07 8.47
C LEU A 575 19.75 4.95 7.81
N GLY A 576 19.60 5.27 6.53
CA GLY A 576 20.46 6.23 5.83
C GLY A 576 20.48 7.60 6.50
N MET A 577 19.33 8.07 6.96
CA MET A 577 19.20 9.30 7.75
C MET A 577 19.83 9.16 9.14
N HIS A 578 19.59 8.06 9.82
CA HIS A 578 20.08 7.81 11.17
C HIS A 578 21.61 7.75 11.21
N HIS A 579 22.21 6.97 10.31
CA HIS A 579 23.66 6.76 10.22
C HIS A 579 24.37 7.83 9.37
N ASN A 580 23.65 8.77 8.76
CA ASN A 580 24.21 9.74 7.80
C ASN A 580 24.99 9.05 6.67
N THR A 581 24.47 7.94 6.15
CA THR A 581 25.13 7.09 5.15
C THR A 581 24.15 6.75 4.03
N LEU A 582 24.47 7.14 2.81
CA LEU A 582 23.67 6.81 1.63
C LEU A 582 24.01 5.39 1.18
N PRO A 583 23.04 4.48 1.10
CA PRO A 583 23.27 3.13 0.59
C PRO A 583 23.60 3.13 -0.90
N PRO A 584 24.44 2.17 -1.37
CA PRO A 584 24.90 2.17 -2.74
C PRO A 584 23.85 1.71 -3.74
N THR A 585 23.94 2.20 -4.97
CA THR A 585 23.36 1.58 -6.15
C THR A 585 24.37 0.60 -6.74
N LEU A 586 24.18 -0.70 -6.54
CA LEU A 586 25.10 -1.71 -7.05
C LEU A 586 24.98 -1.87 -8.57
N ASN A 587 26.04 -2.34 -9.18
CA ASN A 587 26.16 -2.64 -10.61
C ASN A 587 26.00 -1.41 -11.52
N LEU A 588 26.20 -0.21 -11.02
CA LEU A 588 26.18 1.02 -11.78
C LEU A 588 27.59 1.37 -12.24
N GLN A 589 28.00 0.89 -13.41
CA GLN A 589 29.27 1.22 -14.05
C GLN A 589 29.13 2.39 -15.02
N ASN A 590 28.05 2.40 -15.79
CA ASN A 590 27.79 3.40 -16.83
C ASN A 590 26.39 3.96 -16.65
N PRO A 591 26.24 5.16 -16.04
CA PRO A 591 24.92 5.76 -15.91
C PRO A 591 24.24 5.93 -17.27
N GLY A 592 23.06 5.43 -17.40
CA GLY A 592 22.06 5.52 -18.45
C GLY A 592 22.49 5.85 -19.87
N ASP A 593 21.54 6.13 -20.74
CA ASP A 593 21.84 6.71 -22.04
C ASP A 593 22.14 8.22 -21.89
N PRO A 594 23.12 8.77 -22.63
CA PRO A 594 23.40 10.21 -22.63
C PRO A 594 22.18 11.07 -22.94
N ALA A 595 21.23 10.56 -23.73
CA ALA A 595 20.00 11.24 -24.06
C ALA A 595 19.03 11.42 -22.89
N ASP A 596 19.14 10.58 -21.86
CA ASP A 596 18.28 10.63 -20.65
C ASP A 596 18.89 11.48 -19.53
N GLU A 597 20.08 12.07 -19.77
CA GLU A 597 20.78 12.98 -18.86
C GLU A 597 20.89 12.42 -17.43
N PHE A 598 21.47 11.24 -17.28
CA PHE A 598 21.75 10.63 -15.98
C PHE A 598 22.98 11.29 -15.34
N ASP A 599 22.79 12.45 -14.69
CA ASP A 599 23.81 13.32 -14.16
C ASP A 599 23.67 13.65 -12.66
N CYS A 600 22.75 12.98 -11.95
CA CYS A 600 22.66 13.03 -10.49
C CYS A 600 23.80 12.24 -9.82
N ASN A 601 23.97 12.40 -8.51
CA ASN A 601 24.79 11.51 -7.70
C ASN A 601 23.99 10.23 -7.37
N TYR A 602 24.18 9.17 -8.15
CA TYR A 602 23.45 7.89 -7.96
C TYR A 602 24.08 6.96 -6.92
N VAL A 603 25.02 7.42 -6.13
CA VAL A 603 25.73 6.64 -5.09
C VAL A 603 26.25 5.31 -5.68
N ALA A 604 27.04 5.39 -6.76
CA ALA A 604 27.43 4.22 -7.54
C ALA A 604 28.35 3.27 -6.76
N ASN A 605 27.94 2.01 -6.63
CA ASN A 605 28.69 0.85 -6.14
C ASN A 605 29.27 0.89 -4.73
N ALA A 606 29.35 2.04 -4.09
CA ALA A 606 29.89 2.20 -2.74
C ALA A 606 29.04 3.19 -1.94
N ALA A 607 28.78 2.87 -0.67
CA ALA A 607 28.08 3.75 0.24
C ALA A 607 28.84 5.08 0.42
N GLN A 608 28.10 6.17 0.63
CA GLN A 608 28.67 7.53 0.79
C GLN A 608 28.23 8.15 2.11
N GLN A 609 29.16 8.71 2.86
CA GLN A 609 28.84 9.51 4.04
C GLN A 609 28.21 10.83 3.62
N HIS A 610 27.01 11.11 4.11
CA HIS A 610 26.28 12.33 3.80
C HIS A 610 25.27 12.65 4.89
N SER A 611 25.26 13.88 5.39
CA SER A 611 24.24 14.29 6.36
C SER A 611 22.88 14.35 5.69
N VAL A 612 21.91 13.61 6.23
CA VAL A 612 20.56 13.50 5.68
C VAL A 612 19.55 13.96 6.72
N THR A 613 18.87 15.05 6.44
CA THR A 613 17.81 15.61 7.29
C THR A 613 16.42 15.32 6.70
N VAL A 614 16.30 15.36 5.39
CA VAL A 614 15.05 15.11 4.66
C VAL A 614 15.32 14.08 3.55
N ALA A 615 14.53 13.02 3.52
CA ALA A 615 14.63 12.01 2.49
C ALA A 615 13.26 11.64 1.90
N LEU A 616 13.26 11.25 0.63
CA LEU A 616 12.11 10.64 -0.04
C LEU A 616 12.35 9.15 -0.27
N SER A 617 11.32 8.34 -0.08
CA SER A 617 11.28 6.95 -0.52
C SER A 617 10.16 6.77 -1.53
N ASN A 618 10.50 6.33 -2.74
CA ASN A 618 9.59 6.25 -3.88
C ASN A 618 9.19 4.81 -4.17
N SER A 619 7.92 4.62 -4.53
CA SER A 619 7.41 3.35 -5.03
C SER A 619 6.42 3.61 -6.15
N PHE A 620 6.63 2.97 -7.32
CA PHE A 620 5.77 3.11 -8.49
C PHE A 620 5.37 1.72 -8.99
N GLY A 621 4.08 1.50 -9.23
CA GLY A 621 3.55 0.16 -9.45
C GLY A 621 2.78 0.00 -10.76
N PHE A 622 2.69 -1.24 -11.21
CA PHE A 622 1.77 -1.62 -12.28
C PHE A 622 0.35 -1.15 -11.97
N GLY A 623 -0.39 -0.73 -13.00
CA GLY A 623 -1.64 -0.01 -12.85
C GLY A 623 -1.46 1.51 -12.81
N GLY A 624 -0.21 2.01 -12.89
CA GLY A 624 0.13 3.42 -12.82
C GLY A 624 -0.09 4.03 -11.45
N THR A 625 0.01 3.24 -10.39
CA THR A 625 -0.10 3.71 -9.00
C THR A 625 1.26 4.18 -8.50
N ASN A 626 1.31 5.36 -7.88
CA ASN A 626 2.54 5.99 -7.42
C ASN A 626 2.41 6.44 -5.98
N ALA A 627 3.44 6.17 -5.18
CA ALA A 627 3.57 6.61 -3.80
C ALA A 627 4.96 7.21 -3.56
N SER A 628 5.02 8.23 -2.71
CA SER A 628 6.26 8.76 -2.16
C SER A 628 6.06 9.09 -0.68
N LEU A 629 6.95 8.60 0.16
CA LEU A 629 7.02 8.91 1.58
C LEU A 629 8.13 9.94 1.81
N CYS A 630 7.83 10.99 2.58
CA CYS A 630 8.80 11.99 2.98
C CYS A 630 9.12 11.79 4.46
N PHE A 631 10.38 11.50 4.74
CA PHE A 631 10.91 11.36 6.09
C PHE A 631 11.72 12.58 6.49
N ARG A 632 11.64 12.95 7.78
CA ARG A 632 12.38 14.05 8.36
C ARG A 632 13.05 13.61 9.66
N LYS A 633 14.32 13.99 9.84
CA LYS A 633 15.06 13.81 11.09
C LYS A 633 14.46 14.71 12.18
N ILE A 634 14.33 14.21 13.39
CA ILE A 634 13.79 14.93 14.56
C ILE A 634 14.92 15.53 15.37
#